data_6938708d51a4351007f7b880c54b8348
#
_entry.id   6938708d51a4351007f7b880c54b8348
#
_cell.length_a   1.000
_cell.length_b   1.000
_cell.length_c   1.000
_cell.angle_alpha   90.00
_cell.angle_beta   90.00
_cell.angle_gamma   90.00
#
_symmetry.space_group_name_H-M   'P 1'
#
loop_
_entity.id
_entity.type
_entity.pdbx_description
1 polymer ?
#
loop_
_entity_poly.entity_id
_entity_poly.type
_entity_poly.pdbx_seq_one_letter_code
_entity_poly.pdbx_strand_id
1 'polypeptide(L)'
;MFSKSLEALRHAKRYRKRELFDPLLKDYASNDYLGLSVKKDLLQNAFNKLQSFVSHSPKASMLVNGYHPLHAELEERLADLLEFESALLVGSGFLGNLALIDTLLVK
;
A
#
# COMPACT_ATOMS: atom_id res chain seq x y z
N MET A 1 -8.22 20.35 23.78
CA MET A 1 -9.39 20.13 22.92
C MET A 1 -9.71 18.65 22.67
N PHE A 2 -8.72 17.79 22.52
CA PHE A 2 -8.92 16.35 22.22
C PHE A 2 -8.98 15.39 23.43
N SER A 3 -8.70 15.85 24.66
CA SER A 3 -8.64 14.99 25.85
C SER A 3 -9.91 14.21 26.12
N LYS A 4 -11.06 14.88 26.12
CA LYS A 4 -12.36 14.23 26.34
C LYS A 4 -12.68 13.15 25.29
N SER A 5 -12.37 13.41 24.01
CA SER A 5 -12.59 12.43 22.94
C SER A 5 -11.67 11.22 23.08
N LEU A 6 -10.42 11.43 23.51
CA LEU A 6 -9.48 10.34 23.78
C LEU A 6 -9.90 9.50 24.98
N GLU A 7 -10.41 10.11 26.03
CA GLU A 7 -10.97 9.42 27.19
C GLU A 7 -12.18 8.58 26.80
N ALA A 8 -13.11 9.13 26.02
CA ALA A 8 -14.25 8.40 25.52
C ALA A 8 -13.84 7.16 24.70
N LEU A 9 -12.82 7.29 23.83
CA LEU A 9 -12.27 6.15 23.10
C LEU A 9 -11.64 5.09 24.01
N ARG A 10 -10.95 5.50 25.08
CA ARG A 10 -10.38 4.57 26.07
C ARG A 10 -11.48 3.84 26.85
N HIS A 11 -12.49 4.55 27.32
CA HIS A 11 -13.65 3.95 28.01
C HIS A 11 -14.40 2.96 27.10
N ALA A 12 -14.57 3.30 25.82
CA ALA A 12 -15.17 2.42 24.84
C ALA A 12 -14.26 1.27 24.37
N LYS A 13 -13.04 1.13 24.90
CA LYS A 13 -12.00 0.17 24.46
C LYS A 13 -11.69 0.24 22.97
N ARG A 14 -11.88 1.40 22.35
CA ARG A 14 -11.64 1.65 20.92
C ARG A 14 -10.38 2.48 20.66
N TYR A 15 -9.69 2.90 21.71
CA TYR A 15 -8.42 3.61 21.59
C TYR A 15 -7.35 2.65 21.05
N ARG A 16 -6.75 3.04 19.93
CA ARG A 16 -5.64 2.30 19.31
C ARG A 16 -4.38 3.14 19.36
N LYS A 17 -3.28 2.55 19.73
CA LYS A 17 -1.95 3.15 19.66
C LYS A 17 -1.06 2.33 18.73
N ARG A 18 -0.04 2.98 18.18
CA ARG A 18 1.00 2.29 17.42
C ARG A 18 1.94 1.63 18.43
N GLU A 19 2.17 0.35 18.27
CA GLU A 19 3.06 -0.45 19.11
C GLU A 19 4.08 -1.17 18.24
N LEU A 20 5.28 -1.33 18.77
CA LEU A 20 6.28 -2.23 18.21
C LEU A 20 6.12 -3.58 18.91
N PHE A 21 5.87 -4.62 18.14
CA PHE A 21 5.77 -5.96 18.66
C PHE A 21 7.12 -6.67 18.56
N ASP A 22 7.38 -7.58 19.51
CA ASP A 22 8.56 -8.44 19.46
C ASP A 22 8.48 -9.33 18.21
N PRO A 23 9.50 -9.30 17.34
CA PRO A 23 9.52 -10.08 16.11
C PRO A 23 9.56 -11.61 16.35
N LEU A 24 9.81 -12.05 17.58
CA LEU A 24 9.79 -13.48 17.95
C LEU A 24 8.40 -13.98 18.33
N LEU A 25 7.42 -13.10 18.50
CA LEU A 25 6.04 -13.49 18.73
C LEU A 25 5.46 -14.19 17.50
N LYS A 26 4.63 -15.20 17.75
CA LYS A 26 3.85 -15.83 16.67
C LYS A 26 2.81 -14.84 16.17
N ASP A 27 2.84 -14.56 14.87
CA ASP A 27 1.95 -13.62 14.23
C ASP A 27 0.65 -14.29 13.80
N TYR A 28 -0.45 -13.85 14.41
CA TYR A 28 -1.81 -14.28 14.08
C TYR A 28 -2.68 -13.11 13.59
N ALA A 29 -2.10 -11.93 13.42
CA ALA A 29 -2.84 -10.69 13.19
C ALA A 29 -2.48 -10.00 11.86
N SER A 30 -1.39 -10.39 11.20
CA SER A 30 -0.99 -9.79 9.93
C SER A 30 -1.76 -10.37 8.75
N ASN A 31 -1.67 -9.68 7.63
CA ASN A 31 -2.15 -10.15 6.34
C ASN A 31 -1.05 -10.87 5.52
N ASP A 32 0.09 -11.18 6.12
CA ASP A 32 1.20 -11.88 5.48
C ASP A 32 0.95 -13.40 5.41
N TYR A 33 -0.16 -13.80 4.82
CA TYR A 33 -0.61 -15.19 4.75
C TYR A 33 0.38 -16.13 4.05
N LEU A 34 1.22 -15.61 3.16
CA LEU A 34 2.21 -16.38 2.41
C LEU A 34 3.63 -16.25 2.99
N GLY A 35 3.81 -15.51 4.09
CA GLY A 35 5.11 -15.29 4.71
C GLY A 35 6.11 -14.57 3.80
N LEU A 36 5.62 -13.68 2.94
CA LEU A 36 6.45 -12.97 1.96
C LEU A 36 7.34 -11.92 2.61
N SER A 37 6.92 -11.36 3.75
CA SER A 37 7.66 -10.28 4.45
C SER A 37 9.07 -10.69 4.90
N VAL A 38 9.33 -11.98 5.07
CA VAL A 38 10.62 -12.53 5.51
C VAL A 38 11.43 -13.18 4.38
N LYS A 39 10.94 -13.13 3.14
CA LYS A 39 11.61 -13.73 1.97
C LYS A 39 12.71 -12.82 1.46
N LYS A 40 13.96 -13.16 1.76
CA LYS A 40 15.15 -12.38 1.37
C LYS A 40 15.38 -12.35 -0.14
N ASP A 41 15.03 -13.42 -0.84
CA ASP A 41 15.11 -13.52 -2.29
C ASP A 41 14.20 -12.51 -2.99
N LEU A 42 12.99 -12.29 -2.49
CA LEU A 42 12.10 -11.25 -3.02
C LEU A 42 12.69 -9.85 -2.85
N LEU A 43 13.26 -9.56 -1.68
CA LEU A 43 13.92 -8.28 -1.43
C LEU A 43 15.11 -8.08 -2.37
N GLN A 44 15.94 -9.11 -2.54
CA GLN A 44 17.10 -9.04 -3.44
C GLN A 44 16.67 -8.84 -4.90
N ASN A 45 15.64 -9.55 -5.35
CA ASN A 45 15.11 -9.40 -6.70
C ASN A 45 14.53 -8.00 -6.93
N ALA A 46 13.77 -7.46 -5.97
CA ALA A 46 13.24 -6.10 -6.04
C ALA A 46 14.37 -5.06 -6.09
N PHE A 47 15.41 -5.23 -5.29
CA PHE A 47 16.58 -4.37 -5.29
C PHE A 47 17.32 -4.40 -6.63
N ASN A 48 17.61 -5.59 -7.17
CA ASN A 48 18.26 -5.75 -8.46
C ASN A 48 17.43 -5.12 -9.60
N LYS A 49 16.13 -5.31 -9.57
CA LYS A 49 15.21 -4.71 -10.53
C LYS A 49 15.25 -3.18 -10.44
N LEU A 50 15.24 -2.63 -9.24
CA LEU A 50 15.30 -1.17 -9.04
C LEU A 50 16.62 -0.59 -9.53
N GLN A 51 17.73 -1.27 -9.30
CA GLN A 51 19.06 -0.84 -9.78
C GLN A 51 19.19 -0.79 -11.32
N SER A 52 18.36 -1.51 -12.06
CA SER A 52 18.37 -1.46 -13.52
C SER A 52 17.84 -0.13 -14.09
N PHE A 53 17.22 0.73 -13.27
CA PHE A 53 16.70 2.02 -13.69
C PHE A 53 17.66 3.16 -13.31
N VAL A 54 17.67 4.21 -14.11
CA VAL A 54 18.44 5.44 -13.82
C VAL A 54 17.88 6.19 -12.60
N SER A 55 16.56 6.15 -12.40
CA SER A 55 15.89 6.72 -11.22
C SER A 55 15.34 5.60 -10.36
N HIS A 56 15.66 5.62 -9.07
CA HIS A 56 15.28 4.58 -8.13
C HIS A 56 14.03 4.93 -7.32
N SER A 57 13.39 6.06 -7.61
CA SER A 57 12.18 6.50 -6.94
C SER A 57 11.39 7.50 -7.78
N PRO A 58 10.07 7.63 -7.54
CA PRO A 58 9.28 8.74 -8.06
C PRO A 58 9.84 10.07 -7.58
N LYS A 59 9.80 11.08 -8.47
CA LYS A 59 10.32 12.44 -8.17
C LYS A 59 9.24 13.42 -7.77
N ALA A 60 7.99 13.12 -8.09
CA ALA A 60 6.81 13.92 -7.78
C ALA A 60 5.54 13.05 -7.77
N SER A 61 4.35 13.67 -7.83
CA SER A 61 3.10 12.96 -8.07
C SER A 61 3.09 12.29 -9.45
N MET A 62 2.31 11.23 -9.59
CA MET A 62 2.25 10.43 -10.84
C MET A 62 1.88 11.27 -12.06
N LEU A 63 1.02 12.30 -11.90
CA LEU A 63 0.57 13.17 -12.99
C LEU A 63 1.58 14.27 -13.37
N VAL A 64 2.68 14.42 -12.65
CA VAL A 64 3.76 15.37 -12.98
C VAL A 64 4.93 14.60 -13.63
N ASN A 65 5.80 14.00 -12.83
CA ASN A 65 6.92 13.17 -13.30
C ASN A 65 7.25 12.05 -12.31
N GLY A 66 6.27 11.63 -11.52
CA GLY A 66 6.40 10.55 -10.56
C GLY A 66 5.89 9.19 -11.05
N TYR A 67 5.36 9.11 -12.28
CA TYR A 67 4.98 7.83 -12.87
C TYR A 67 6.23 7.07 -13.31
N HIS A 68 6.65 6.12 -12.49
CA HIS A 68 7.86 5.34 -12.69
C HIS A 68 7.58 4.12 -13.59
N PRO A 69 8.53 3.64 -14.41
CA PRO A 69 8.32 2.42 -15.23
C PRO A 69 7.85 1.20 -14.44
N LEU A 70 8.24 1.07 -13.16
CA LEU A 70 7.73 0.00 -12.29
C LEU A 70 6.24 0.11 -11.99
N HIS A 71 5.66 1.32 -11.97
CA HIS A 71 4.21 1.49 -11.82
C HIS A 71 3.50 0.94 -13.06
N ALA A 72 3.97 1.33 -14.25
CA ALA A 72 3.40 0.85 -15.51
C ALA A 72 3.49 -0.68 -15.64
N GLU A 73 4.68 -1.25 -15.36
CA GLU A 73 4.87 -2.71 -15.39
C GLU A 73 3.96 -3.43 -14.39
N LEU A 74 3.76 -2.88 -13.19
CA LEU A 74 2.87 -3.47 -12.20
C LEU A 74 1.40 -3.42 -12.64
N GLU A 75 0.95 -2.28 -13.17
CA GLU A 75 -0.42 -2.10 -13.69
C GLU A 75 -0.70 -3.07 -14.84
N GLU A 76 0.21 -3.19 -15.80
CA GLU A 76 0.12 -4.13 -16.92
C GLU A 76 0.01 -5.58 -16.42
N ARG A 77 0.93 -6.01 -15.55
CA ARG A 77 0.93 -7.37 -14.99
C ARG A 77 -0.31 -7.69 -14.16
N LEU A 78 -0.85 -6.71 -13.43
CA LEU A 78 -2.09 -6.92 -12.68
C LEU A 78 -3.31 -7.00 -13.58
N ALA A 79 -3.36 -6.19 -14.64
CA ALA A 79 -4.41 -6.27 -15.64
C ALA A 79 -4.42 -7.64 -16.33
N ASP A 80 -3.26 -8.11 -16.78
CA ASP A 80 -3.09 -9.43 -17.40
C ASP A 80 -3.47 -10.57 -16.43
N LEU A 81 -2.96 -10.53 -15.20
CA LEU A 81 -3.22 -11.57 -14.18
C LEU A 81 -4.71 -11.72 -13.84
N LEU A 82 -5.42 -10.59 -13.82
CA LEU A 82 -6.83 -10.52 -13.43
C LEU A 82 -7.78 -10.49 -14.62
N GLU A 83 -7.26 -10.58 -15.85
CA GLU A 83 -8.02 -10.56 -17.10
C GLU A 83 -8.87 -9.28 -17.27
N PHE A 84 -8.32 -8.12 -16.85
CA PHE A 84 -8.93 -6.80 -17.09
C PHE A 84 -8.23 -6.06 -18.24
N GLU A 85 -8.93 -5.13 -18.87
CA GLU A 85 -8.36 -4.28 -19.92
C GLU A 85 -7.25 -3.36 -19.41
N SER A 86 -7.34 -2.94 -18.16
CA SER A 86 -6.36 -2.05 -17.51
C SER A 86 -6.43 -2.13 -16.00
N ALA A 87 -5.36 -1.70 -15.34
CA ALA A 87 -5.30 -1.51 -13.91
C ALA A 87 -4.76 -0.11 -13.58
N LEU A 88 -5.15 0.43 -12.44
CA LEU A 88 -4.66 1.71 -11.93
C LEU A 88 -4.15 1.53 -10.52
N LEU A 89 -2.89 1.85 -10.32
CA LEU A 89 -2.25 1.79 -9.01
C LEU A 89 -2.60 3.03 -8.18
N VAL A 90 -3.07 2.80 -6.96
CA VAL A 90 -3.39 3.87 -5.99
C VAL A 90 -2.64 3.65 -4.69
N GLY A 91 -2.40 4.71 -3.92
CA GLY A 91 -1.63 4.65 -2.68
C GLY A 91 -2.29 3.88 -1.54
N SER A 92 -3.59 3.60 -1.61
CA SER A 92 -4.31 2.76 -0.66
C SER A 92 -5.70 2.38 -1.19
N GLY A 93 -6.28 1.29 -0.68
CA GLY A 93 -7.66 0.91 -0.99
C GLY A 93 -8.68 1.98 -0.60
N PHE A 94 -8.43 2.74 0.46
CA PHE A 94 -9.28 3.87 0.84
C PHE A 94 -9.31 4.95 -0.25
N LEU A 95 -8.14 5.32 -0.79
CA LEU A 95 -8.05 6.29 -1.90
C LEU A 95 -8.71 5.74 -3.18
N GLY A 96 -8.54 4.45 -3.46
CA GLY A 96 -9.21 3.80 -4.58
C GLY A 96 -10.72 3.88 -4.47
N ASN A 97 -11.28 3.52 -3.32
CA ASN A 97 -12.72 3.63 -3.08
C ASN A 97 -13.23 5.07 -3.18
N LEU A 98 -12.50 6.03 -2.61
CA LEU A 98 -12.86 7.44 -2.69
C LEU A 98 -12.88 7.94 -4.13
N ALA A 99 -11.85 7.61 -4.92
CA ALA A 99 -11.77 7.98 -6.33
C ALA A 99 -12.91 7.38 -7.16
N LEU A 100 -13.24 6.11 -6.92
CA LEU A 100 -14.37 5.44 -7.60
C LEU A 100 -15.71 6.12 -7.29
N ILE A 101 -15.96 6.43 -6.01
CA ILE A 101 -17.20 7.10 -5.58
C ILE A 101 -17.30 8.48 -6.23
N ASP A 102 -16.23 9.28 -6.15
CA ASP A 102 -16.20 10.62 -6.70
C ASP A 102 -16.38 10.62 -8.23
N THR A 103 -15.74 9.70 -8.92
CA THR A 103 -15.79 9.63 -10.39
C THR A 103 -17.11 9.08 -10.91
N LEU A 104 -17.69 8.08 -10.26
CA LEU A 104 -18.85 7.34 -10.79
C LEU A 104 -20.19 7.86 -10.25
N LEU A 105 -20.23 8.43 -9.05
CA LEU A 105 -21.45 8.83 -8.39
C LEU A 105 -21.71 10.34 -8.37
N VAL A 106 -20.70 11.15 -8.61
CA VAL A 106 -20.86 12.62 -8.71
C VAL A 106 -21.09 12.96 -10.19
N LYS A 107 -22.34 13.33 -10.50
CA LYS A 107 -22.72 13.95 -11.77
C LYS A 107 -22.95 15.42 -11.56
#